data_94fb828059d484c95709389c8ceb1017
#
_entry.id   94fb828059d484c95709389c8ceb1017
#
_cell.length_a   1.000
_cell.length_b   1.000
_cell.length_c   1.000
_cell.angle_alpha   90.00
_cell.angle_beta   90.00
_cell.angle_gamma   90.00
#
_symmetry.space_group_name_H-M   'P 1'
#
loop_
_entity.id
_entity.type
_entity.pdbx_description
1 polymer ?
#
loop_
_entity_poly.entity_id
_entity_poly.type
_entity_poly.pdbx_seq_one_letter_code
_entity_poly.pdbx_strand_id
1 'polypeptide(L)'
;MNIRRKTGTAHKYSIKKRMAILMTAALSLLVGLLVASNLYATSASNGMIAASNQRALGYSVSQIDANLEHVDDLMNALVASNSDYLTLFGGADPLSAHVASQNLLGSLRSYLGAYGYCDAFFVYSAPSNSYRDIFSGAYGYAEKVPVQAWMREAVQTDAVSYKDGWVVREIGGSYYLMRFYGGRGTYLIAMTSFASLSQAGLYSGPQAEITFCTEDGTPVYGEYSEIDFKAAMESDGYVLDGQPRRMVLHAQVAESEVVLFLLVGQEGFFYGLSNLQVVFVLLSFFSI
;
A
#
# COMPACT_ATOMS: atom_id res chain seq x y z
N MET A 1 -12.00 -93.48 23.06
CA MET A 1 -11.86 -92.43 22.07
C MET A 1 -12.56 -91.21 22.59
N ASN A 2 -11.84 -90.34 23.26
CA ASN A 2 -12.34 -89.16 23.99
C ASN A 2 -12.21 -87.92 23.14
N ILE A 3 -13.32 -87.44 22.58
CA ILE A 3 -13.36 -86.18 21.79
C ILE A 3 -13.57 -85.02 22.79
N ARG A 4 -12.46 -84.31 23.12
CA ARG A 4 -12.51 -83.03 23.85
C ARG A 4 -13.06 -81.95 22.93
N ARG A 5 -14.32 -81.55 23.14
CA ARG A 5 -14.86 -80.30 22.58
C ARG A 5 -14.14 -79.11 23.21
N LYS A 6 -13.31 -78.39 22.44
CA LYS A 6 -12.87 -77.05 22.78
C LYS A 6 -14.04 -76.07 22.68
N THR A 7 -14.59 -75.73 23.84
CA THR A 7 -15.56 -74.61 23.91
C THR A 7 -14.77 -73.31 23.77
N GLY A 8 -14.89 -72.67 22.63
CA GLY A 8 -14.37 -71.33 22.39
C GLY A 8 -15.04 -70.36 23.34
N THR A 9 -14.25 -69.77 24.24
CA THR A 9 -14.68 -68.67 25.08
C THR A 9 -14.88 -67.42 24.19
N ALA A 10 -16.07 -67.24 23.72
CA ALA A 10 -16.48 -65.94 23.11
C ALA A 10 -16.35 -64.90 24.22
N HIS A 11 -15.37 -64.02 24.06
CA HIS A 11 -15.10 -62.94 25.00
C HIS A 11 -16.31 -61.96 24.97
N LYS A 12 -17.26 -62.17 25.90
CA LYS A 12 -18.40 -61.27 26.10
C LYS A 12 -17.89 -59.93 26.58
N TYR A 13 -17.62 -59.01 25.66
CA TYR A 13 -17.45 -57.60 26.02
C TYR A 13 -18.68 -57.16 26.81
N SER A 14 -18.49 -56.74 28.06
CA SER A 14 -19.56 -56.19 28.88
C SER A 14 -20.28 -55.10 28.10
N ILE A 15 -21.64 -55.07 28.12
CA ILE A 15 -22.48 -54.08 27.49
C ILE A 15 -21.99 -52.67 27.80
N LYS A 16 -21.51 -52.45 29.03
CA LYS A 16 -20.93 -51.20 29.47
C LYS A 16 -19.68 -50.77 28.63
N LYS A 17 -18.78 -51.72 28.28
CA LYS A 17 -17.62 -51.43 27.41
C LYS A 17 -18.03 -51.09 25.99
N ARG A 18 -19.06 -51.75 25.43
CA ARG A 18 -19.58 -51.42 24.08
C ARG A 18 -20.24 -50.07 24.04
N MET A 19 -21.04 -49.72 25.05
CA MET A 19 -21.63 -48.36 25.17
C MET A 19 -20.56 -47.30 25.33
N ALA A 20 -19.52 -47.50 26.19
CA ALA A 20 -18.44 -46.57 26.35
C ALA A 20 -17.69 -46.31 25.01
N ILE A 21 -17.37 -47.37 24.25
CA ILE A 21 -16.70 -47.26 22.95
C ILE A 21 -17.57 -46.47 21.95
N LEU A 22 -18.91 -46.77 21.91
CA LEU A 22 -19.81 -46.03 21.00
C LEU A 22 -19.97 -44.58 21.40
N MET A 23 -20.05 -44.26 22.70
CA MET A 23 -20.12 -42.87 23.18
C MET A 23 -18.82 -42.13 22.87
N THR A 24 -17.65 -42.72 23.10
CA THR A 24 -16.35 -42.12 22.78
C THR A 24 -16.22 -41.89 21.27
N ALA A 25 -16.61 -42.83 20.44
CA ALA A 25 -16.58 -42.68 18.98
C ALA A 25 -17.53 -41.56 18.51
N ALA A 26 -18.74 -41.48 19.04
CA ALA A 26 -19.69 -40.43 18.73
C ALA A 26 -19.20 -39.05 19.16
N LEU A 27 -18.59 -38.94 20.37
CA LEU A 27 -18.03 -37.71 20.88
C LEU A 27 -16.81 -37.26 20.04
N SER A 28 -15.91 -38.19 19.68
CA SER A 28 -14.76 -37.90 18.81
C SER A 28 -15.21 -37.42 17.42
N LEU A 29 -16.26 -37.99 16.84
CA LEU A 29 -16.81 -37.54 15.57
C LEU A 29 -17.40 -36.13 15.69
N LEU A 30 -18.13 -35.86 16.77
CA LEU A 30 -18.74 -34.55 17.02
C LEU A 30 -17.65 -33.46 17.23
N VAL A 31 -16.61 -33.76 18.00
CA VAL A 31 -15.46 -32.85 18.17
C VAL A 31 -14.75 -32.62 16.83
N GLY A 32 -14.53 -33.69 16.05
CA GLY A 32 -13.91 -33.58 14.72
C GLY A 32 -14.72 -32.67 13.76
N LEU A 33 -16.03 -32.83 13.74
CA LEU A 33 -16.92 -31.97 12.94
C LEU A 33 -16.93 -30.53 13.43
N LEU A 34 -16.87 -30.30 14.75
CA LEU A 34 -16.85 -28.98 15.34
C LEU A 34 -15.53 -28.25 15.02
N VAL A 35 -14.39 -28.94 15.08
CA VAL A 35 -13.08 -28.42 14.68
C VAL A 35 -13.06 -28.10 13.19
N ALA A 36 -13.53 -29.01 12.33
CA ALA A 36 -13.58 -28.80 10.88
C ALA A 36 -14.48 -27.61 10.51
N SER A 37 -15.68 -27.54 11.12
CA SER A 37 -16.62 -26.43 10.93
C SER A 37 -16.00 -25.09 11.34
N ASN A 38 -15.27 -25.08 12.44
CA ASN A 38 -14.62 -23.87 12.96
C ASN A 38 -13.46 -23.41 12.06
N LEU A 39 -12.61 -24.33 11.61
CA LEU A 39 -11.55 -24.02 10.65
C LEU A 39 -12.11 -23.46 9.34
N TYR A 40 -13.19 -24.07 8.84
CA TYR A 40 -13.88 -23.58 7.66
C TYR A 40 -14.48 -22.18 7.88
N ALA A 41 -15.17 -21.96 8.99
CA ALA A 41 -15.76 -20.65 9.32
C ALA A 41 -14.69 -19.56 9.46
N THR A 42 -13.55 -19.86 10.11
CA THR A 42 -12.42 -18.95 10.25
C THR A 42 -11.80 -18.59 8.88
N SER A 43 -11.55 -19.61 8.05
CA SER A 43 -11.01 -19.40 6.70
C SER A 43 -11.95 -18.58 5.82
N ALA A 44 -13.26 -18.91 5.84
CA ALA A 44 -14.27 -18.18 5.08
C ALA A 44 -14.39 -16.71 5.57
N SER A 45 -14.38 -16.49 6.90
CA SER A 45 -14.43 -15.14 7.48
C SER A 45 -13.22 -14.32 7.10
N ASN A 46 -12.00 -14.87 7.22
CA ASN A 46 -10.77 -14.19 6.83
C ASN A 46 -10.76 -13.86 5.33
N GLY A 47 -11.27 -14.77 4.49
CA GLY A 47 -11.43 -14.51 3.06
C GLY A 47 -12.40 -13.36 2.76
N MET A 48 -13.52 -13.25 3.50
CA MET A 48 -14.45 -12.11 3.36
C MET A 48 -13.81 -10.79 3.82
N ILE A 49 -13.07 -10.82 4.93
CA ILE A 49 -12.35 -9.65 5.46
C ILE A 49 -11.28 -9.21 4.45
N ALA A 50 -10.49 -10.14 3.93
CA ALA A 50 -9.49 -9.87 2.91
C ALA A 50 -10.12 -9.25 1.65
N ALA A 51 -11.20 -9.83 1.14
CA ALA A 51 -11.91 -9.30 -0.03
C ALA A 51 -12.51 -7.91 0.22
N SER A 52 -12.96 -7.60 1.43
CA SER A 52 -13.45 -6.27 1.81
C SER A 52 -12.32 -5.25 1.84
N ASN A 53 -11.20 -5.60 2.49
CA ASN A 53 -10.03 -4.73 2.58
C ASN A 53 -9.35 -4.54 1.21
N GLN A 54 -9.32 -5.57 0.35
CA GLN A 54 -8.81 -5.45 -1.01
C GLN A 54 -9.62 -4.46 -1.85
N ARG A 55 -10.96 -4.46 -1.70
CA ARG A 55 -11.82 -3.46 -2.36
C ARG A 55 -11.57 -2.05 -1.84
N ALA A 56 -11.39 -1.89 -0.52
CA ALA A 56 -11.06 -0.61 0.09
C ALA A 56 -9.68 -0.09 -0.37
N LEU A 57 -8.69 -0.98 -0.44
CA LEU A 57 -7.37 -0.69 -0.98
C LEU A 57 -7.44 -0.27 -2.46
N GLY A 58 -8.20 -1.01 -3.28
CA GLY A 58 -8.43 -0.67 -4.67
C GLY A 58 -9.09 0.70 -4.86
N TYR A 59 -10.05 1.05 -3.99
CA TYR A 59 -10.64 2.40 -3.99
C TYR A 59 -9.61 3.48 -3.63
N SER A 60 -8.76 3.24 -2.62
CA SER A 60 -7.69 4.18 -2.23
C SER A 60 -6.69 4.39 -3.36
N VAL A 61 -6.25 3.32 -4.03
CA VAL A 61 -5.36 3.42 -5.19
C VAL A 61 -6.03 4.20 -6.32
N SER A 62 -7.28 3.87 -6.67
CA SER A 62 -8.01 4.61 -7.70
C SER A 62 -8.16 6.11 -7.39
N GLN A 63 -8.25 6.48 -6.11
CA GLN A 63 -8.29 7.88 -5.70
C GLN A 63 -6.92 8.56 -5.87
N ILE A 64 -5.83 7.86 -5.54
CA ILE A 64 -4.46 8.34 -5.78
C ILE A 64 -4.25 8.52 -7.29
N ASP A 65 -4.57 7.50 -8.08
CA ASP A 65 -4.42 7.53 -9.55
C ASP A 65 -5.17 8.73 -10.15
N ALA A 66 -6.43 8.94 -9.77
CA ALA A 66 -7.21 10.07 -10.24
C ALA A 66 -6.58 11.42 -9.84
N ASN A 67 -6.02 11.54 -8.66
CA ASN A 67 -5.33 12.74 -8.19
C ASN A 67 -4.05 13.01 -9.01
N LEU A 68 -3.26 11.97 -9.28
CA LEU A 68 -2.05 12.07 -10.08
C LEU A 68 -2.38 12.39 -11.55
N GLU A 69 -3.40 11.75 -12.13
CA GLU A 69 -3.91 12.01 -13.47
C GLU A 69 -4.35 13.49 -13.66
N HIS A 70 -5.02 14.06 -12.66
CA HIS A 70 -5.39 15.48 -12.69
C HIS A 70 -4.17 16.42 -12.77
N VAL A 71 -3.07 16.08 -12.07
CA VAL A 71 -1.81 16.84 -12.18
C VAL A 71 -1.22 16.65 -13.58
N ASP A 72 -1.25 15.43 -14.11
CA ASP A 72 -0.73 15.10 -15.42
C ASP A 72 -1.46 15.88 -16.52
N ASP A 73 -2.78 15.91 -16.48
CA ASP A 73 -3.62 16.64 -17.42
C ASP A 73 -3.29 18.14 -17.41
N LEU A 74 -3.19 18.73 -16.21
CA LEU A 74 -2.80 20.12 -16.06
C LEU A 74 -1.42 20.40 -16.67
N MET A 75 -0.43 19.64 -16.29
CA MET A 75 0.96 19.88 -16.69
C MET A 75 1.15 19.64 -18.18
N ASN A 76 0.52 18.62 -18.74
CA ASN A 76 0.50 18.36 -20.18
C ASN A 76 -0.18 19.47 -20.95
N ALA A 77 -1.30 20.00 -20.47
CA ALA A 77 -1.97 21.15 -21.09
C ALA A 77 -1.08 22.40 -21.08
N LEU A 78 -0.38 22.66 -19.97
CA LEU A 78 0.58 23.79 -19.89
C LEU A 78 1.75 23.63 -20.86
N VAL A 79 2.34 22.45 -20.95
CA VAL A 79 3.45 22.16 -21.88
C VAL A 79 2.99 22.28 -23.34
N ALA A 80 1.78 21.80 -23.65
CA ALA A 80 1.29 21.74 -25.02
C ALA A 80 0.84 23.10 -25.58
N SER A 81 0.26 23.99 -24.76
CA SER A 81 -0.48 25.17 -25.28
C SER A 81 -0.22 26.47 -24.52
N ASN A 82 0.47 26.48 -23.39
CA ASN A 82 0.68 27.69 -22.62
C ASN A 82 1.75 28.59 -23.26
N SER A 83 1.40 29.86 -23.58
CA SER A 83 2.30 30.80 -24.23
C SER A 83 3.54 31.14 -23.39
N ASP A 84 3.41 31.18 -22.06
CA ASP A 84 4.53 31.45 -21.16
C ASP A 84 5.52 30.29 -21.16
N TYR A 85 5.03 29.05 -21.15
CA TYR A 85 5.88 27.86 -21.29
C TYR A 85 6.62 27.87 -22.64
N LEU A 86 5.92 28.14 -23.74
CA LEU A 86 6.50 28.21 -25.08
C LEU A 86 7.54 29.32 -25.20
N THR A 87 7.36 30.44 -24.50
CA THR A 87 8.33 31.52 -24.40
C THR A 87 9.62 31.06 -23.74
N LEU A 88 9.51 30.34 -22.60
CA LEU A 88 10.67 29.75 -21.91
C LEU A 88 11.38 28.69 -22.75
N PHE A 89 10.60 27.85 -23.41
CA PHE A 89 11.12 26.80 -24.29
C PHE A 89 11.87 27.34 -25.51
N GLY A 90 11.44 28.48 -26.05
CA GLY A 90 12.08 29.17 -27.17
C GLY A 90 13.35 29.93 -26.83
N GLY A 91 13.74 30.01 -25.57
CA GLY A 91 14.95 30.71 -25.13
C GLY A 91 14.79 32.24 -25.15
N ALA A 92 13.74 32.73 -24.50
CA ALA A 92 13.47 34.18 -24.39
C ALA A 92 14.56 34.94 -23.69
N ASP A 93 14.62 36.25 -23.94
CA ASP A 93 15.50 37.19 -23.19
C ASP A 93 15.16 37.15 -21.68
N PRO A 94 16.10 37.56 -20.80
CA PRO A 94 15.94 37.43 -19.35
C PRO A 94 14.68 38.07 -18.76
N LEU A 95 14.20 39.20 -19.35
CA LEU A 95 13.04 39.90 -18.85
C LEU A 95 11.75 39.12 -19.24
N SER A 96 11.65 38.74 -20.48
CA SER A 96 10.51 37.93 -20.99
C SER A 96 10.44 36.58 -20.28
N ALA A 97 11.57 35.92 -20.05
CA ALA A 97 11.68 34.69 -19.29
C ALA A 97 11.25 34.84 -17.83
N HIS A 98 11.63 35.97 -17.19
CA HIS A 98 11.19 36.27 -15.83
C HIS A 98 9.67 36.42 -15.75
N VAL A 99 9.06 37.20 -16.65
CA VAL A 99 7.61 37.40 -16.69
C VAL A 99 6.89 36.09 -16.96
N ALA A 100 7.30 35.35 -17.98
CA ALA A 100 6.72 34.07 -18.34
C ALA A 100 6.76 33.06 -17.17
N SER A 101 7.92 32.94 -16.49
CA SER A 101 8.03 32.05 -15.32
C SER A 101 7.15 32.47 -14.15
N GLN A 102 6.97 33.77 -13.91
CA GLN A 102 6.07 34.28 -12.87
C GLN A 102 4.59 34.01 -13.20
N ASN A 103 4.19 34.18 -14.43
CA ASN A 103 2.81 33.88 -14.88
C ASN A 103 2.48 32.38 -14.73
N LEU A 104 3.41 31.50 -15.15
CA LEU A 104 3.29 30.05 -14.95
C LEU A 104 3.12 29.70 -13.47
N LEU A 105 3.98 30.24 -12.61
CA LEU A 105 3.85 30.01 -11.16
C LEU A 105 2.56 30.56 -10.60
N GLY A 106 2.04 31.69 -11.12
CA GLY A 106 0.77 32.25 -10.74
C GLY A 106 -0.39 31.27 -11.02
N SER A 107 -0.37 30.66 -12.20
CA SER A 107 -1.34 29.62 -12.57
C SER A 107 -1.20 28.37 -11.67
N LEU A 108 0.02 27.86 -11.49
CA LEU A 108 0.31 26.69 -10.67
C LEU A 108 -0.02 26.92 -9.18
N ARG A 109 0.10 28.17 -8.68
CA ARG A 109 -0.28 28.54 -7.31
C ARG A 109 -1.76 28.28 -7.02
N SER A 110 -2.61 28.60 -7.98
CA SER A 110 -4.05 28.38 -7.86
C SER A 110 -4.37 26.90 -7.69
N TYR A 111 -3.63 26.03 -8.36
CA TYR A 111 -3.78 24.57 -8.24
C TYR A 111 -3.30 24.03 -6.90
N LEU A 112 -2.14 24.49 -6.37
CA LEU A 112 -1.70 24.10 -5.03
C LEU A 112 -2.71 24.45 -3.96
N GLY A 113 -3.43 25.57 -4.11
CA GLY A 113 -4.48 25.99 -3.19
C GLY A 113 -5.78 25.19 -3.31
N ALA A 114 -6.07 24.68 -4.51
CA ALA A 114 -7.30 23.93 -4.80
C ALA A 114 -7.18 22.42 -4.54
N TYR A 115 -5.99 21.87 -4.71
CA TYR A 115 -5.73 20.43 -4.69
C TYR A 115 -4.62 20.09 -3.67
N GLY A 116 -5.02 19.59 -2.51
CA GLY A 116 -4.12 19.31 -1.39
C GLY A 116 -3.20 18.09 -1.56
N TYR A 117 -3.19 17.44 -2.71
CA TYR A 117 -2.40 16.25 -3.00
C TYR A 117 -1.09 16.53 -3.78
N CYS A 118 -0.86 17.75 -4.22
CA CYS A 118 0.40 18.18 -4.81
C CYS A 118 1.07 19.19 -3.87
N ASP A 119 2.36 19.01 -3.61
CA ASP A 119 3.08 19.80 -2.61
C ASP A 119 3.93 20.91 -3.18
N ALA A 120 4.47 20.72 -4.39
CA ALA A 120 5.26 21.75 -5.06
C ALA A 120 5.24 21.61 -6.58
N PHE A 121 5.44 22.76 -7.23
CA PHE A 121 5.74 22.84 -8.66
C PHE A 121 7.03 23.60 -8.89
N PHE A 122 7.77 23.16 -9.91
CA PHE A 122 9.02 23.79 -10.33
C PHE A 122 8.95 24.10 -11.82
N VAL A 123 9.53 25.23 -12.19
CA VAL A 123 9.71 25.69 -13.56
C VAL A 123 11.18 25.88 -13.82
N TYR A 124 11.74 25.16 -14.76
CA TYR A 124 13.14 25.27 -15.14
C TYR A 124 13.27 25.45 -16.66
N SER A 125 14.15 26.36 -17.06
CA SER A 125 14.53 26.54 -18.46
C SER A 125 16.04 26.84 -18.56
N ALA A 126 16.80 25.87 -19.08
CA ALA A 126 18.20 26.08 -19.40
C ALA A 126 18.43 27.13 -20.49
N PRO A 127 17.65 27.15 -21.61
CA PRO A 127 17.76 28.17 -22.63
C PRO A 127 17.59 29.60 -22.12
N SER A 128 16.71 29.80 -21.12
CA SER A 128 16.44 31.10 -20.53
C SER A 128 17.15 31.32 -19.19
N ASN A 129 17.97 30.37 -18.73
CA ASN A 129 18.64 30.36 -17.42
C ASN A 129 17.67 30.72 -16.26
N SER A 130 16.46 30.17 -16.30
CA SER A 130 15.40 30.46 -15.35
C SER A 130 15.08 29.24 -14.48
N TYR A 131 15.04 29.45 -13.16
CA TYR A 131 14.56 28.49 -12.17
C TYR A 131 13.60 29.18 -11.21
N ARG A 132 12.45 28.59 -11.03
CA ARG A 132 11.42 29.05 -10.08
C ARG A 132 10.75 27.86 -9.43
N ASP A 133 10.29 28.05 -8.22
CA ASP A 133 9.52 27.05 -7.48
C ASP A 133 8.37 27.68 -6.69
N ILE A 134 7.39 26.84 -6.39
CA ILE A 134 6.30 27.16 -5.49
C ILE A 134 5.95 25.92 -4.69
N PHE A 135 5.83 26.08 -3.38
CA PHE A 135 5.47 25.04 -2.42
C PHE A 135 4.10 25.34 -1.81
N SER A 136 3.40 24.28 -1.38
CA SER A 136 2.22 24.40 -0.55
C SER A 136 2.55 25.08 0.79
N GLY A 137 1.53 25.63 1.44
CA GLY A 137 1.69 26.30 2.73
C GLY A 137 2.15 25.38 3.87
N ALA A 138 2.08 24.07 3.68
CA ALA A 138 2.49 23.07 4.67
C ALA A 138 4.03 22.98 4.85
N TYR A 139 4.80 23.39 3.82
CA TYR A 139 6.26 23.27 3.84
C TYR A 139 6.96 24.42 4.54
N GLY A 140 7.73 24.11 5.58
CA GLY A 140 8.64 25.04 6.26
C GLY A 140 9.94 25.30 5.47
N TYR A 141 10.72 26.28 5.92
CA TYR A 141 12.01 26.62 5.28
C TYR A 141 12.99 25.43 5.27
N ALA A 142 13.08 24.72 6.39
CA ALA A 142 14.01 23.59 6.54
C ALA A 142 13.71 22.43 5.58
N GLU A 143 12.45 22.23 5.20
CA GLU A 143 12.01 21.18 4.27
C GLU A 143 12.22 21.60 2.81
N LYS A 144 12.08 22.89 2.50
CA LYS A 144 12.26 23.43 1.13
C LYS A 144 13.71 23.42 0.67
N VAL A 145 14.65 23.75 1.55
CA VAL A 145 16.07 23.93 1.20
C VAL A 145 16.69 22.68 0.56
N PRO A 146 16.57 21.48 1.14
CA PRO A 146 17.12 20.26 0.52
C PRO A 146 16.51 19.98 -0.85
N VAL A 147 15.19 20.14 -0.99
CA VAL A 147 14.48 19.91 -2.24
C VAL A 147 14.91 20.90 -3.32
N GLN A 148 15.02 22.19 -2.98
CA GLN A 148 15.50 23.22 -3.92
C GLN A 148 16.94 22.97 -4.36
N ALA A 149 17.83 22.56 -3.45
CA ALA A 149 19.22 22.25 -3.77
C ALA A 149 19.31 21.06 -4.72
N TRP A 150 18.63 19.95 -4.37
CA TRP A 150 18.59 18.75 -5.20
C TRP A 150 18.01 19.06 -6.59
N MET A 151 16.89 19.80 -6.65
CA MET A 151 16.25 20.13 -7.91
C MET A 151 17.16 20.91 -8.86
N ARG A 152 17.88 21.92 -8.34
CA ARG A 152 18.83 22.69 -9.16
C ARG A 152 19.95 21.84 -9.71
N GLU A 153 20.47 20.91 -8.91
CA GLU A 153 21.52 19.99 -9.34
C GLU A 153 20.99 19.00 -10.38
N ALA A 154 19.85 18.39 -10.11
CA ALA A 154 19.24 17.37 -10.99
C ALA A 154 18.93 17.92 -12.39
N VAL A 155 18.37 19.13 -12.49
CA VAL A 155 18.05 19.76 -13.80
C VAL A 155 19.29 20.25 -14.55
N GLN A 156 20.38 20.60 -13.86
CA GLN A 156 21.64 21.02 -14.50
C GLN A 156 22.47 19.85 -15.01
N THR A 157 22.40 18.71 -14.35
CA THR A 157 23.19 17.52 -14.73
C THR A 157 22.48 16.63 -15.75
N ASP A 158 21.31 17.04 -16.24
CA ASP A 158 20.41 16.24 -17.09
C ASP A 158 20.14 14.83 -16.48
N ALA A 159 20.33 14.72 -15.16
CA ALA A 159 19.97 13.52 -14.38
C ALA A 159 18.46 13.30 -14.34
N VAL A 160 17.71 14.27 -14.83
CA VAL A 160 16.28 14.22 -15.08
C VAL A 160 16.06 13.46 -16.39
N SER A 161 16.25 12.14 -16.35
CA SER A 161 15.79 11.28 -17.43
C SER A 161 14.27 11.39 -17.48
N TYR A 162 13.73 11.82 -18.62
CA TYR A 162 12.31 11.76 -18.92
C TYR A 162 11.90 10.28 -18.90
N LYS A 163 11.46 9.81 -17.74
CA LYS A 163 10.76 8.54 -17.61
C LYS A 163 9.28 8.83 -17.74
N ASP A 164 8.61 8.05 -18.56
CA ASP A 164 7.16 8.06 -18.61
C ASP A 164 6.63 7.58 -17.24
N GLY A 165 6.07 8.51 -16.44
CA GLY A 165 5.46 8.17 -15.16
C GLY A 165 6.00 8.97 -13.95
N TRP A 166 5.39 8.69 -12.82
CA TRP A 166 5.77 9.23 -11.53
C TRP A 166 6.91 8.41 -10.92
N VAL A 167 7.99 9.06 -10.53
CA VAL A 167 9.21 8.42 -10.03
C VAL A 167 9.47 8.80 -8.57
N VAL A 168 9.94 7.83 -7.78
CA VAL A 168 10.32 8.04 -6.39
C VAL A 168 11.73 8.64 -6.32
N ARG A 169 11.90 9.66 -5.48
CA ARG A 169 13.21 10.28 -5.21
C ARG A 169 13.40 10.48 -3.72
N GLU A 170 14.56 10.07 -3.23
CA GLU A 170 14.99 10.36 -1.87
C GLU A 170 15.75 11.68 -1.85
N ILE A 171 15.30 12.63 -1.01
CA ILE A 171 15.91 13.95 -0.87
C ILE A 171 15.97 14.31 0.61
N GLY A 172 17.17 14.48 1.13
CA GLY A 172 17.37 14.86 2.53
C GLY A 172 16.81 13.86 3.56
N GLY A 173 16.77 12.56 3.21
CA GLY A 173 16.24 11.49 4.06
C GLY A 173 14.72 11.37 4.02
N SER A 174 14.05 12.07 3.12
CA SER A 174 12.61 11.94 2.85
C SER A 174 12.37 11.53 1.41
N TYR A 175 11.31 10.73 1.19
CA TYR A 175 10.94 10.27 -0.13
C TYR A 175 9.81 11.12 -0.70
N TYR A 176 9.91 11.43 -1.99
CA TYR A 176 8.94 12.22 -2.75
C TYR A 176 8.61 11.51 -4.06
N LEU A 177 7.38 11.66 -4.50
CA LEU A 177 6.93 11.24 -5.81
C LEU A 177 6.99 12.45 -6.75
N MET A 178 7.69 12.32 -7.86
CA MET A 178 7.93 13.41 -8.81
C MET A 178 7.63 12.99 -10.24
N ARG A 179 7.12 13.94 -11.03
CA ARG A 179 6.97 13.77 -12.47
C ARG A 179 7.49 15.00 -13.20
N PHE A 180 8.13 14.74 -14.35
CA PHE A 180 8.80 15.74 -15.16
C PHE A 180 8.06 15.86 -16.51
N TYR A 181 7.73 17.08 -16.92
CA TYR A 181 7.01 17.38 -18.15
C TYR A 181 7.83 18.33 -19.01
N GLY A 182 7.79 18.16 -20.34
CA GLY A 182 8.53 18.99 -21.27
C GLY A 182 9.76 18.30 -21.82
N GLY A 183 10.81 19.07 -22.15
CA GLY A 183 12.02 18.54 -22.73
C GLY A 183 12.96 19.63 -23.25
N ARG A 184 14.08 19.24 -23.87
CA ARG A 184 15.07 20.14 -24.45
C ARG A 184 15.55 21.23 -23.48
N GLY A 185 15.73 20.85 -22.21
CA GLY A 185 16.18 21.75 -21.15
C GLY A 185 15.12 22.68 -20.57
N THR A 186 13.85 22.53 -20.94
CA THR A 186 12.73 23.27 -20.32
C THR A 186 11.76 22.28 -19.72
N TYR A 187 11.59 22.35 -18.40
CA TYR A 187 10.80 21.37 -17.63
C TYR A 187 9.80 22.09 -16.71
N LEU A 188 8.60 21.55 -16.66
CA LEU A 188 7.68 21.71 -15.54
C LEU A 188 7.77 20.45 -14.70
N ILE A 189 7.80 20.58 -13.37
CA ILE A 189 7.96 19.44 -12.49
C ILE A 189 6.91 19.52 -11.40
N ALA A 190 6.21 18.43 -11.16
CA ALA A 190 5.31 18.28 -10.04
C ALA A 190 5.92 17.38 -8.98
N MET A 191 5.70 17.69 -7.72
CA MET A 191 6.17 16.94 -6.57
C MET A 191 5.05 16.75 -5.55
N THR A 192 4.95 15.55 -5.01
CA THR A 192 4.10 15.25 -3.87
C THR A 192 4.84 14.41 -2.85
N SER A 193 4.57 14.60 -1.56
CA SER A 193 5.05 13.74 -0.50
C SER A 193 4.09 12.58 -0.29
N PHE A 194 4.60 11.46 0.21
CA PHE A 194 3.76 10.34 0.61
C PHE A 194 2.83 10.69 1.79
N ALA A 195 3.21 11.67 2.63
CA ALA A 195 2.34 12.20 3.67
C ALA A 195 1.09 12.87 3.09
N SER A 196 1.25 13.70 2.05
CA SER A 196 0.12 14.33 1.35
C SER A 196 -0.75 13.30 0.63
N LEU A 197 -0.14 12.31 -0.04
CA LEU A 197 -0.87 11.20 -0.66
C LEU A 197 -1.67 10.40 0.38
N SER A 198 -1.10 10.14 1.55
CA SER A 198 -1.78 9.38 2.62
C SER A 198 -2.97 10.13 3.22
N GLN A 199 -2.93 11.48 3.23
CA GLN A 199 -4.03 12.32 3.72
C GLN A 199 -5.15 12.52 2.69
N ALA A 200 -4.89 12.28 1.41
CA ALA A 200 -5.83 12.51 0.31
C ALA A 200 -6.97 11.47 0.20
N GLY A 201 -7.44 10.94 1.33
CA GLY A 201 -8.64 10.09 1.37
C GLY A 201 -8.36 8.60 1.39
N LEU A 202 -7.19 8.18 1.85
CA LEU A 202 -6.89 6.77 2.03
C LEU A 202 -7.80 6.15 3.10
N TYR A 203 -8.23 4.93 2.85
CA TYR A 203 -8.99 4.14 3.82
C TYR A 203 -8.16 3.91 5.07
N SER A 204 -8.52 4.57 6.16
CA SER A 204 -8.00 4.33 7.49
C SER A 204 -9.08 3.65 8.34
N GLY A 205 -9.19 2.33 8.22
CA GLY A 205 -9.93 1.55 9.21
C GLY A 205 -9.24 1.65 10.58
N PRO A 206 -9.95 1.47 11.70
CA PRO A 206 -9.41 1.68 13.05
C PRO A 206 -8.24 0.76 13.42
N GLN A 207 -7.84 -0.16 12.55
CA GLN A 207 -6.76 -1.14 12.77
C GLN A 207 -5.98 -1.42 11.48
N ALA A 208 -6.08 -0.52 10.51
CA ALA A 208 -5.40 -0.65 9.23
C ALA A 208 -4.32 0.44 9.13
N GLU A 209 -3.10 0.02 8.89
CA GLU A 209 -1.94 0.87 8.64
C GLU A 209 -1.61 0.83 7.15
N ILE A 210 -1.16 1.95 6.63
CA ILE A 210 -0.80 2.11 5.22
C ILE A 210 0.70 2.30 5.12
N THR A 211 1.30 1.54 4.21
CA THR A 211 2.72 1.66 3.87
C THR A 211 2.87 1.78 2.36
N PHE A 212 3.66 2.75 1.92
CA PHE A 212 4.07 2.85 0.52
C PHE A 212 5.45 2.22 0.35
N CYS A 213 5.59 1.41 -0.69
CA CYS A 213 6.86 0.80 -1.09
C CYS A 213 7.14 1.11 -2.56
N THR A 214 8.40 1.00 -2.95
CA THR A 214 8.78 0.91 -4.36
C THR A 214 8.49 -0.48 -4.92
N GLU A 215 8.56 -0.66 -6.22
CA GLU A 215 8.35 -1.96 -6.90
C GLU A 215 9.35 -3.06 -6.48
N ASP A 216 10.48 -2.70 -5.91
CA ASP A 216 11.47 -3.65 -5.37
C ASP A 216 11.18 -4.05 -3.92
N GLY A 217 10.13 -3.50 -3.30
CA GLY A 217 9.73 -3.76 -1.93
C GLY A 217 10.41 -2.86 -0.88
N THR A 218 11.15 -1.83 -1.30
CA THR A 218 11.75 -0.86 -0.38
C THR A 218 10.66 0.06 0.18
N PRO A 219 10.44 0.11 1.50
CA PRO A 219 9.46 1.00 2.09
C PRO A 219 9.93 2.47 2.01
N VAL A 220 9.02 3.35 1.58
CA VAL A 220 9.29 4.78 1.42
C VAL A 220 8.46 5.66 2.36
N TYR A 221 7.36 5.12 2.91
CA TYR A 221 6.52 5.83 3.87
C TYR A 221 5.61 4.87 4.64
N GLY A 222 5.39 5.13 5.92
CA GLY A 222 4.51 4.36 6.80
C GLY A 222 5.28 3.60 7.88
N GLU A 223 4.64 2.66 8.56
CA GLU A 223 5.28 1.81 9.55
C GLU A 223 5.97 0.61 8.90
N TYR A 224 7.22 0.37 9.29
CA TYR A 224 8.07 -0.71 8.78
C TYR A 224 8.18 -1.81 9.83
N SER A 225 7.10 -2.50 10.14
CA SER A 225 7.26 -3.72 10.94
C SER A 225 7.96 -4.80 10.07
N GLU A 226 8.51 -5.83 10.71
CA GLU A 226 9.27 -6.94 10.13
C GLU A 226 8.51 -7.73 9.03
N ILE A 227 8.08 -7.03 7.97
CA ILE A 227 7.32 -7.57 6.84
C ILE A 227 8.21 -7.62 5.61
N ASP A 228 8.27 -8.77 4.96
CA ASP A 228 8.88 -8.92 3.64
C ASP A 228 7.90 -8.46 2.55
N PHE A 229 7.92 -7.14 2.25
CA PHE A 229 7.05 -6.54 1.24
C PHE A 229 7.28 -7.13 -0.16
N LYS A 230 8.51 -7.51 -0.48
CA LYS A 230 8.82 -8.13 -1.77
C LYS A 230 8.15 -9.49 -1.91
N ALA A 231 8.29 -10.34 -0.90
CA ALA A 231 7.61 -11.64 -0.88
C ALA A 231 6.08 -11.49 -0.88
N ALA A 232 5.56 -10.45 -0.22
CA ALA A 232 4.14 -10.16 -0.20
C ALA A 232 3.60 -9.77 -1.59
N MET A 233 4.36 -9.04 -2.41
CA MET A 233 3.98 -8.68 -3.79
C MET A 233 3.93 -9.88 -4.74
N GLU A 234 4.73 -10.91 -4.50
CA GLU A 234 4.76 -12.13 -5.31
C GLU A 234 3.56 -13.07 -5.01
N SER A 235 2.77 -12.77 -3.98
CA SER A 235 1.65 -13.60 -3.56
C SER A 235 0.33 -13.18 -4.21
N ASP A 236 -0.50 -14.16 -4.61
CA ASP A 236 -1.87 -13.92 -5.03
C ASP A 236 -2.79 -13.74 -3.80
N GLY A 237 -3.32 -12.51 -3.64
CA GLY A 237 -4.30 -12.21 -2.59
C GLY A 237 -3.68 -11.57 -1.34
N TYR A 238 -3.87 -12.19 -0.17
CA TYR A 238 -3.30 -11.67 1.08
C TYR A 238 -2.28 -12.62 1.69
N VAL A 239 -1.30 -12.06 2.40
CA VAL A 239 -0.33 -12.81 3.20
C VAL A 239 -0.56 -12.55 4.68
N LEU A 240 -0.29 -13.53 5.52
CA LEU A 240 -0.21 -13.35 6.98
C LEU A 240 1.26 -13.34 7.38
N ASP A 241 1.80 -12.16 7.63
CA ASP A 241 3.21 -11.94 7.92
C ASP A 241 3.42 -11.03 9.14
N GLY A 242 4.66 -10.96 9.63
CA GLY A 242 5.05 -10.12 10.76
C GLY A 242 4.83 -10.72 12.15
N GLN A 243 5.35 -10.03 13.17
CA GLN A 243 5.09 -10.32 14.60
C GLN A 243 4.71 -9.01 15.32
N PRO A 244 3.42 -8.85 15.74
CA PRO A 244 2.30 -9.80 15.62
C PRO A 244 1.86 -10.01 14.18
N ARG A 245 1.23 -11.18 13.88
CA ARG A 245 0.75 -11.50 12.53
C ARG A 245 -0.22 -10.45 12.03
N ARG A 246 0.02 -9.96 10.82
CA ARG A 246 -0.81 -8.99 10.12
C ARG A 246 -1.29 -9.58 8.79
N MET A 247 -2.47 -9.19 8.38
CA MET A 247 -2.94 -9.45 7.01
C MET A 247 -2.37 -8.35 6.12
N VAL A 248 -1.55 -8.74 5.16
CA VAL A 248 -0.87 -7.83 4.22
C VAL A 248 -1.55 -7.92 2.87
N LEU A 249 -2.02 -6.80 2.37
CA LEU A 249 -2.65 -6.65 1.07
C LEU A 249 -1.88 -5.59 0.30
N HIS A 250 -1.83 -5.68 -1.02
CA HIS A 250 -1.12 -4.70 -1.84
C HIS A 250 -1.88 -4.36 -3.12
N ALA A 251 -1.58 -3.19 -3.68
CA ALA A 251 -2.04 -2.77 -5.00
C ALA A 251 -1.06 -1.76 -5.60
N GLN A 252 -0.82 -1.86 -6.89
CA GLN A 252 0.05 -0.96 -7.65
C GLN A 252 -0.67 0.37 -7.90
N VAL A 253 0.05 1.48 -7.73
CA VAL A 253 -0.37 2.82 -8.16
C VAL A 253 -0.04 2.96 -9.65
N ALA A 254 -1.03 3.32 -10.48
CA ALA A 254 -0.85 3.38 -11.92
C ALA A 254 0.20 4.42 -12.32
N GLU A 255 0.89 4.17 -13.43
CA GLU A 255 1.92 5.05 -13.98
C GLU A 255 2.98 5.52 -12.96
N SER A 256 3.26 4.71 -11.92
CA SER A 256 4.25 5.02 -10.90
C SER A 256 5.07 3.80 -10.48
N GLU A 257 6.23 4.05 -9.86
CA GLU A 257 7.09 3.02 -9.26
C GLU A 257 6.61 2.66 -7.82
N VAL A 258 5.32 2.87 -7.49
CA VAL A 258 4.81 2.79 -6.11
C VAL A 258 3.77 1.70 -5.94
N VAL A 259 3.94 0.91 -4.89
CA VAL A 259 2.97 -0.08 -4.42
C VAL A 259 2.42 0.36 -3.08
N LEU A 260 1.10 0.39 -2.96
CA LEU A 260 0.40 0.69 -1.71
C LEU A 260 0.12 -0.63 -0.98
N PHE A 261 0.56 -0.70 0.28
CA PHE A 261 0.26 -1.80 1.18
C PHE A 261 -0.74 -1.40 2.24
N LEU A 262 -1.68 -2.30 2.53
CA LEU A 262 -2.61 -2.21 3.63
C LEU A 262 -2.29 -3.32 4.62
N LEU A 263 -1.93 -2.93 5.84
CA LEU A 263 -1.58 -3.82 6.94
C LEU A 263 -2.74 -3.86 7.93
N VAL A 264 -3.41 -5.00 8.05
CA VAL A 264 -4.54 -5.18 8.97
C VAL A 264 -4.08 -5.97 10.18
N GLY A 265 -4.18 -5.36 11.37
CA GLY A 265 -3.77 -5.98 12.65
C GLY A 265 -4.60 -7.20 13.02
N GLN A 266 -4.08 -8.01 13.96
CA GLN A 266 -4.72 -9.26 14.43
C GLN A 266 -6.16 -9.08 14.94
N GLU A 267 -6.48 -7.92 15.49
CA GLU A 267 -7.82 -7.63 15.99
C GLU A 267 -8.83 -7.41 14.85
N GLY A 268 -8.32 -7.14 13.62
CA GLY A 268 -9.12 -6.94 12.42
C GLY A 268 -9.52 -8.24 11.70
N PHE A 269 -8.99 -9.40 12.11
CA PHE A 269 -9.37 -10.70 11.57
C PHE A 269 -9.44 -11.78 12.65
N PHE A 270 -10.20 -12.87 12.38
CA PHE A 270 -10.49 -13.90 13.36
C PHE A 270 -9.25 -14.77 13.69
N TYR A 271 -8.48 -14.36 14.71
CA TYR A 271 -7.41 -15.19 15.28
C TYR A 271 -7.86 -15.95 16.56
N GLY A 272 -8.95 -15.50 17.18
CA GLY A 272 -9.33 -15.86 18.55
C GLY A 272 -10.07 -17.18 18.74
N LEU A 273 -10.41 -17.92 17.68
CA LEU A 273 -11.13 -19.19 17.83
C LEU A 273 -10.24 -20.37 18.23
N SER A 274 -8.92 -20.24 18.11
CA SER A 274 -7.97 -21.27 18.52
C SER A 274 -8.03 -21.58 20.03
N ASN A 275 -8.26 -20.58 20.87
CA ASN A 275 -8.33 -20.74 22.31
C ASN A 275 -9.60 -21.49 22.75
N LEU A 276 -10.73 -21.24 22.07
CA LEU A 276 -11.98 -21.99 22.30
C LEU A 276 -11.83 -23.46 21.89
N GLN A 277 -11.10 -23.74 20.80
CA GLN A 277 -10.82 -25.11 20.35
C GLN A 277 -10.01 -25.88 21.41
N VAL A 278 -8.96 -25.26 21.98
CA VAL A 278 -8.15 -25.85 23.04
C VAL A 278 -9.00 -26.13 24.27
N VAL A 279 -9.88 -25.19 24.66
CA VAL A 279 -10.79 -25.39 25.80
C VAL A 279 -11.77 -26.53 25.54
N PHE A 280 -12.36 -26.66 24.35
CA PHE A 280 -13.27 -27.74 24.01
C PHE A 280 -12.55 -29.11 23.94
N VAL A 281 -11.34 -29.16 23.41
CA VAL A 281 -10.51 -30.39 23.41
C VAL A 281 -10.19 -30.80 24.83
N LEU A 282 -9.78 -29.88 25.70
CA LEU A 282 -9.49 -30.13 27.11
C LEU A 282 -10.75 -30.61 27.85
N LEU A 283 -11.90 -29.94 27.67
CA LEU A 283 -13.17 -30.37 28.28
C LEU A 283 -13.59 -31.78 27.82
N SER A 284 -13.32 -32.13 26.56
CA SER A 284 -13.59 -33.48 26.04
C SER A 284 -12.70 -34.54 26.71
N PHE A 285 -11.43 -34.22 26.99
CA PHE A 285 -10.52 -35.12 27.72
C PHE A 285 -10.90 -35.31 29.20
N PHE A 286 -11.45 -34.30 29.86
CA PHE A 286 -11.88 -34.38 31.26
C PHE A 286 -13.27 -35.01 31.44
N SER A 287 -14.04 -35.24 30.38
CA SER A 287 -15.35 -35.87 30.43
C SER A 287 -15.34 -37.40 30.24
N ILE A 288 -14.16 -38.00 30.04
CA ILE A 288 -13.89 -39.44 29.90
C ILE A 288 -13.30 -40.00 31.21
#